data_1667406fcc500f4dcdbb7018d146e6ca
#
_entry.id   1667406fcc500f4dcdbb7018d146e6ca
#
_cell.length_a   1.000
_cell.length_b   1.000
_cell.length_c   1.000
_cell.angle_alpha   90.00
_cell.angle_beta   90.00
_cell.angle_gamma   90.00
#
_symmetry.space_group_name_H-M   'P 1'
#
loop_
_entity.id
_entity.type
_entity.pdbx_description
1 polymer ?
#
loop_
_entity_poly.entity_id
_entity_poly.type
_entity_poly.pdbx_seq_one_letter_code
_entity_poly.pdbx_strand_id
1 'polypeptide(L)'
;AMGVKESNIHIEDNRAHDGELSKEKAREIILKYLEEYPDAKVKTVTPFKASGIHEDHRALGEAALELYREGKIKDLRFYVEPYDYKDFKKVNPNVEVWKVLPSQEEKLLSAMNAYKKWNPESGHYAIGYHSVKSHFDELATNKTQYVHAP
;
A
#
# COMPACT_ATOMS: atom_id res chain seq x y z
N ALA A 1 -3.95 -11.62 11.18
CA ALA A 1 -2.64 -12.19 10.85
C ALA A 1 -1.47 -11.27 11.26
N MET A 2 -1.52 -9.98 10.91
CA MET A 2 -0.43 -9.01 11.20
C MET A 2 -0.45 -8.43 12.63
N GLY A 3 -1.42 -8.79 13.45
CA GLY A 3 -1.55 -8.30 14.82
C GLY A 3 -2.17 -6.90 14.93
N VAL A 4 -2.71 -6.36 13.84
CA VAL A 4 -3.53 -5.14 13.91
C VAL A 4 -4.85 -5.49 14.59
N LYS A 5 -5.26 -4.70 15.57
CA LYS A 5 -6.56 -4.88 16.24
C LYS A 5 -7.67 -4.58 15.24
N GLU A 6 -8.75 -5.35 15.27
CA GLU A 6 -9.89 -5.18 14.37
C GLU A 6 -10.50 -3.77 14.47
N SER A 7 -10.55 -3.21 15.67
CA SER A 7 -10.99 -1.82 15.89
C SER A 7 -10.15 -0.75 15.19
N ASN A 8 -8.96 -1.11 14.71
CA ASN A 8 -8.05 -0.20 13.99
C ASN A 8 -8.05 -0.50 12.48
N ILE A 9 -9.02 -1.30 12.01
CA ILE A 9 -9.20 -1.60 10.59
C ILE A 9 -10.49 -0.91 10.15
N HIS A 10 -10.35 0.11 9.32
CA HIS A 10 -11.47 0.87 8.79
C HIS A 10 -11.69 0.52 7.33
N ILE A 11 -12.90 0.15 6.99
CA ILE A 11 -13.33 -0.13 5.62
C ILE A 11 -14.34 0.94 5.24
N GLU A 12 -14.03 1.72 4.22
CA GLU A 12 -14.92 2.79 3.75
C GLU A 12 -16.18 2.20 3.11
N ASP A 13 -17.34 2.59 3.61
CA ASP A 13 -18.63 2.16 3.07
C ASP A 13 -18.87 2.70 1.65
N ASN A 14 -18.42 3.94 1.41
CA ASN A 14 -18.51 4.62 0.12
C ASN A 14 -17.21 4.51 -0.68
N ARG A 15 -16.68 3.29 -0.80
CA ARG A 15 -15.48 3.00 -1.59
C ARG A 15 -15.78 2.98 -3.08
N ALA A 16 -14.80 3.35 -3.88
CA ALA A 16 -14.85 3.20 -5.33
C ALA A 16 -14.79 1.71 -5.73
N HIS A 17 -15.30 1.39 -6.91
CA HIS A 17 -15.01 0.11 -7.56
C HIS A 17 -13.56 0.07 -8.04
N ASP A 18 -13.07 -1.11 -8.34
CA ASP A 18 -11.72 -1.32 -8.85
C ASP A 18 -11.47 -0.52 -10.14
N GLY A 19 -10.46 0.33 -10.13
CA GLY A 19 -10.11 1.24 -11.23
C GLY A 19 -10.89 2.56 -11.28
N GLU A 20 -11.81 2.82 -10.33
CA GLU A 20 -12.69 4.00 -10.35
C GLU A 20 -12.39 5.02 -9.24
N LEU A 21 -11.33 4.82 -8.45
CA LEU A 21 -10.96 5.78 -7.41
C LEU A 21 -10.44 7.07 -8.03
N SER A 22 -11.22 8.15 -7.94
CA SER A 22 -10.72 9.46 -8.33
C SER A 22 -9.76 10.04 -7.28
N LYS A 23 -8.88 10.93 -7.72
CA LYS A 23 -7.97 11.66 -6.82
C LYS A 23 -8.75 12.50 -5.79
N GLU A 24 -9.83 13.12 -6.21
CA GLU A 24 -10.71 13.91 -5.35
C GLU A 24 -11.33 13.05 -4.25
N LYS A 25 -11.82 11.85 -4.60
CA LYS A 25 -12.37 10.90 -3.63
C LYS A 25 -11.31 10.38 -2.67
N ALA A 26 -10.12 10.05 -3.18
CA ALA A 26 -8.98 9.66 -2.35
C ALA A 26 -8.60 10.77 -1.35
N ARG A 27 -8.57 12.02 -1.83
CA ARG A 27 -8.30 13.20 -1.02
C ARG A 27 -9.34 13.41 0.09
N GLU A 28 -10.63 13.28 -0.23
CA GLU A 28 -11.73 13.37 0.75
C GLU A 28 -11.55 12.34 1.86
N ILE A 29 -11.28 11.08 1.50
CA ILE A 29 -11.08 9.99 2.47
C ILE A 29 -9.88 10.29 3.37
N ILE A 30 -8.74 10.70 2.81
CA ILE A 30 -7.55 11.02 3.60
C ILE A 30 -7.83 12.16 4.57
N LEU A 31 -8.48 13.23 4.12
CA LEU A 31 -8.82 14.38 4.97
C LEU A 31 -9.75 13.99 6.13
N LYS A 32 -10.76 13.15 5.88
CA LYS A 32 -11.63 12.61 6.93
C LYS A 32 -10.84 11.97 8.07
N TYR A 33 -9.83 11.13 7.74
CA TYR A 33 -8.99 10.50 8.76
C TYR A 33 -7.99 11.45 9.40
N LEU A 34 -7.51 12.46 8.69
CA LEU A 34 -6.64 13.48 9.27
C LEU A 34 -7.38 14.41 10.24
N GLU A 35 -8.68 14.61 10.09
CA GLU A 35 -9.48 15.31 11.10
C GLU A 35 -9.52 14.56 12.43
N GLU A 36 -9.63 13.22 12.38
CA GLU A 36 -9.62 12.37 13.57
C GLU A 36 -8.21 12.15 14.11
N TYR A 37 -7.21 12.06 13.22
CA TYR A 37 -5.81 11.75 13.55
C TYR A 37 -4.85 12.78 12.91
N PRO A 38 -4.78 14.04 13.41
CA PRO A 38 -4.07 15.14 12.75
C PRO A 38 -2.53 14.95 12.66
N ASP A 39 -1.96 14.10 13.49
CA ASP A 39 -0.53 13.75 13.48
C ASP A 39 -0.24 12.35 12.90
N ALA A 40 -1.19 11.78 12.16
CA ALA A 40 -1.02 10.48 11.56
C ALA A 40 0.16 10.44 10.58
N LYS A 41 0.93 9.36 10.66
CA LYS A 41 1.92 9.02 9.63
C LYS A 41 1.22 8.33 8.48
N VAL A 42 1.18 8.98 7.34
CA VAL A 42 0.51 8.45 6.15
C VAL A 42 1.50 7.60 5.35
N LYS A 43 1.10 6.39 5.04
CA LYS A 43 1.86 5.47 4.19
C LYS A 43 0.95 4.95 3.08
N THR A 44 1.37 5.11 1.84
CA THR A 44 0.57 4.73 0.68
C THR A 44 1.47 4.24 -0.46
N VAL A 45 0.88 3.92 -1.59
CA VAL A 45 1.61 3.51 -2.80
C VAL A 45 2.20 4.72 -3.52
N THR A 46 3.33 4.52 -4.22
CA THR A 46 3.95 5.60 -5.00
C THR A 46 3.09 5.98 -6.21
N PRO A 47 2.89 7.28 -6.48
CA PRO A 47 2.27 7.73 -7.73
C PRO A 47 3.26 7.78 -8.91
N PHE A 48 4.56 7.58 -8.64
CA PHE A 48 5.64 7.76 -9.60
C PHE A 48 6.03 6.42 -10.22
N LYS A 49 5.33 6.02 -11.27
CA LYS A 49 5.69 4.83 -12.05
C LYS A 49 5.71 5.19 -13.53
N ALA A 50 6.72 4.70 -14.24
CA ALA A 50 6.91 5.01 -15.66
C ALA A 50 5.79 4.45 -16.55
N SER A 51 5.23 3.28 -16.20
CA SER A 51 4.14 2.64 -16.95
C SER A 51 3.41 1.62 -16.09
N GLY A 52 2.16 1.32 -16.43
CA GLY A 52 1.38 0.22 -15.85
C GLY A 52 1.04 0.37 -14.37
N ILE A 53 1.02 1.60 -13.83
CA ILE A 53 0.47 1.84 -12.50
C ILE A 53 -1.05 1.65 -12.55
N HIS A 54 -1.58 0.96 -11.55
CA HIS A 54 -3.03 0.89 -11.36
C HIS A 54 -3.59 2.28 -11.08
N GLU A 55 -4.70 2.64 -11.72
CA GLU A 55 -5.25 4.00 -11.63
C GLU A 55 -5.60 4.40 -10.20
N ASP A 56 -6.16 3.48 -9.40
CA ASP A 56 -6.45 3.72 -7.99
C ASP A 56 -5.17 3.98 -7.17
N HIS A 57 -4.09 3.27 -7.46
CA HIS A 57 -2.78 3.51 -6.80
C HIS A 57 -2.26 4.91 -7.14
N ARG A 58 -2.40 5.31 -8.41
CA ARG A 58 -2.02 6.66 -8.85
C ARG A 58 -2.83 7.72 -8.15
N ALA A 59 -4.17 7.60 -8.20
CA ALA A 59 -5.08 8.55 -7.59
C ALA A 59 -4.80 8.74 -6.09
N LEU A 60 -4.63 7.63 -5.36
CA LEU A 60 -4.33 7.65 -3.94
C LEU A 60 -2.96 8.28 -3.64
N GLY A 61 -1.93 7.91 -4.39
CA GLY A 61 -0.58 8.45 -4.22
C GLY A 61 -0.50 9.94 -4.54
N GLU A 62 -1.15 10.39 -5.62
CA GLU A 62 -1.22 11.81 -6.01
C GLU A 62 -1.98 12.64 -4.97
N ALA A 63 -3.12 12.15 -4.47
CA ALA A 63 -3.89 12.81 -3.43
C ALA A 63 -3.07 13.02 -2.15
N ALA A 64 -2.35 11.97 -1.71
CA ALA A 64 -1.49 12.05 -0.54
C ALA A 64 -0.34 13.05 -0.75
N LEU A 65 0.28 13.06 -1.93
CA LEU A 65 1.36 13.99 -2.26
C LEU A 65 0.89 15.46 -2.27
N GLU A 66 -0.28 15.74 -2.83
CA GLU A 66 -0.88 17.08 -2.79
C GLU A 66 -1.14 17.53 -1.36
N LEU A 67 -1.77 16.68 -0.54
CA LEU A 67 -2.03 16.99 0.86
C LEU A 67 -0.74 17.21 1.69
N TYR A 68 0.33 16.47 1.35
CA TYR A 68 1.64 16.72 1.95
C TYR A 68 2.20 18.09 1.55
N ARG A 69 2.14 18.45 0.27
CA ARG A 69 2.59 19.78 -0.23
C ARG A 69 1.79 20.94 0.36
N GLU A 70 0.52 20.70 0.68
CA GLU A 70 -0.34 21.67 1.38
C GLU A 70 -0.10 21.72 2.90
N GLY A 71 0.79 20.88 3.42
CA GLY A 71 1.08 20.80 4.86
C GLY A 71 -0.01 20.13 5.70
N LYS A 72 -0.96 19.47 5.06
CA LYS A 72 -2.02 18.71 5.75
C LYS A 72 -1.49 17.36 6.26
N ILE A 73 -0.63 16.71 5.51
CA ILE A 73 0.11 15.52 5.94
C ILE A 73 1.51 15.98 6.37
N LYS A 74 1.93 15.62 7.59
CA LYS A 74 3.24 15.99 8.15
C LYS A 74 4.32 14.94 7.89
N ASP A 75 3.95 13.66 7.89
CA ASP A 75 4.85 12.52 7.63
C ASP A 75 4.22 11.61 6.58
N LEU A 76 4.79 11.62 5.39
CA LEU A 76 4.35 10.82 4.24
C LEU A 76 5.47 9.89 3.80
N ARG A 77 5.11 8.63 3.54
CA ARG A 77 6.00 7.65 2.92
C ARG A 77 5.27 6.89 1.83
N PHE A 78 5.99 6.63 0.76
CA PHE A 78 5.49 5.86 -0.37
C PHE A 78 6.14 4.49 -0.43
N TYR A 79 5.33 3.46 -0.68
CA TYR A 79 5.81 2.13 -1.01
C TYR A 79 5.97 1.98 -2.51
N VAL A 80 7.09 1.36 -2.90
CA VAL A 80 7.35 0.92 -4.27
C VAL A 80 7.12 -0.57 -4.33
N GLU A 81 6.39 -1.02 -5.32
CA GLU A 81 6.16 -2.46 -5.52
C GLU A 81 7.47 -3.18 -5.86
N PRO A 82 7.72 -4.37 -5.29
CA PRO A 82 9.03 -5.03 -5.40
C PRO A 82 9.53 -5.21 -6.82
N TYR A 83 8.65 -5.56 -7.76
CA TYR A 83 9.02 -5.78 -9.16
C TYR A 83 9.38 -4.49 -9.90
N ASP A 84 8.93 -3.32 -9.43
CA ASP A 84 9.26 -2.03 -10.02
C ASP A 84 10.54 -1.41 -9.46
N TYR A 85 11.04 -1.93 -8.35
CA TYR A 85 12.15 -1.33 -7.62
C TYR A 85 13.36 -1.03 -8.48
N LYS A 86 13.76 -1.96 -9.35
CA LYS A 86 14.97 -1.80 -10.17
C LYS A 86 14.87 -0.61 -11.13
N ASP A 87 13.71 -0.42 -11.73
CA ASP A 87 13.48 0.68 -12.67
C ASP A 87 13.21 1.99 -11.93
N PHE A 88 12.45 1.92 -10.84
CA PHE A 88 12.18 3.07 -10.00
C PHE A 88 13.47 3.66 -9.40
N LYS A 89 14.39 2.84 -8.94
CA LYS A 89 15.67 3.26 -8.38
C LYS A 89 16.57 4.01 -9.37
N LYS A 90 16.42 3.77 -10.66
CA LYS A 90 17.17 4.49 -11.71
C LYS A 90 16.78 5.98 -11.76
N VAL A 91 15.54 6.28 -11.49
CA VAL A 91 14.98 7.65 -11.53
C VAL A 91 14.87 8.29 -10.15
N ASN A 92 14.82 7.48 -9.10
CA ASN A 92 14.80 7.93 -7.71
C ASN A 92 15.86 7.15 -6.90
N PRO A 93 17.10 7.65 -6.77
CA PRO A 93 18.18 6.97 -6.04
C PRO A 93 17.95 6.91 -4.52
N ASN A 94 17.05 7.73 -3.98
CA ASN A 94 16.79 7.87 -2.54
C ASN A 94 15.78 6.85 -2.00
N VAL A 95 15.57 5.73 -2.71
CA VAL A 95 14.73 4.65 -2.20
C VAL A 95 15.42 3.94 -1.05
N GLU A 96 14.75 3.92 0.09
CA GLU A 96 15.16 3.15 1.26
C GLU A 96 14.77 1.68 1.09
N VAL A 97 15.63 0.80 1.56
CA VAL A 97 15.42 -0.65 1.52
C VAL A 97 15.19 -1.14 2.94
N TRP A 98 13.96 -1.51 3.25
CA TRP A 98 13.58 -2.00 4.58
C TRP A 98 13.44 -3.52 4.57
N LYS A 99 14.37 -4.21 5.21
CA LYS A 99 14.29 -5.66 5.39
C LYS A 99 13.37 -5.99 6.56
N VAL A 100 12.54 -6.99 6.37
CA VAL A 100 11.73 -7.56 7.44
C VAL A 100 12.66 -8.17 8.49
N LEU A 101 12.44 -7.81 9.75
CA LEU A 101 13.24 -8.39 10.85
C LEU A 101 12.95 -9.89 10.97
N PRO A 102 13.96 -10.72 11.30
CA PRO A 102 13.76 -12.17 11.46
C PRO A 102 12.61 -12.52 12.40
N SER A 103 12.42 -11.76 13.47
CA SER A 103 11.31 -11.92 14.42
C SER A 103 9.91 -11.61 13.85
N GLN A 104 9.85 -11.04 12.64
CA GLN A 104 8.61 -10.63 11.97
C GLN A 104 8.33 -11.46 10.69
N GLU A 105 9.26 -12.30 10.28
CA GLU A 105 9.13 -13.08 9.05
C GLU A 105 7.92 -14.00 9.07
N GLU A 106 7.69 -14.69 10.20
CA GLU A 106 6.54 -15.56 10.36
C GLU A 106 5.22 -14.80 10.21
N LYS A 107 5.12 -13.59 10.75
CA LYS A 107 3.93 -12.73 10.61
C LYS A 107 3.72 -12.31 9.16
N LEU A 108 4.79 -11.94 8.44
CA LEU A 108 4.71 -11.63 7.01
C LEU A 108 4.19 -12.82 6.23
N LEU A 109 4.78 -13.99 6.40
CA LEU A 109 4.38 -15.20 5.68
C LEU A 109 2.93 -15.61 6.02
N SER A 110 2.53 -15.49 7.28
CA SER A 110 1.15 -15.73 7.71
C SER A 110 0.17 -14.79 7.01
N ALA A 111 0.50 -13.50 6.92
CA ALA A 111 -0.33 -12.52 6.21
C ALA A 111 -0.44 -12.86 4.72
N MET A 112 0.68 -13.18 4.08
CA MET A 112 0.71 -13.57 2.66
C MET A 112 -0.09 -14.85 2.40
N ASN A 113 -0.03 -15.82 3.32
CA ASN A 113 -0.82 -17.05 3.22
C ASN A 113 -2.33 -16.80 3.35
N ALA A 114 -2.75 -15.75 4.06
CA ALA A 114 -4.15 -15.35 4.11
C ALA A 114 -4.67 -14.94 2.71
N TYR A 115 -3.85 -14.28 1.90
CA TYR A 115 -4.18 -13.93 0.50
C TYR A 115 -4.20 -15.13 -0.46
N LYS A 116 -3.60 -16.27 -0.07
CA LYS A 116 -3.61 -17.52 -0.86
C LYS A 116 -4.82 -18.41 -0.57
N LYS A 117 -5.54 -18.12 0.51
CA LYS A 117 -6.63 -18.98 0.95
C LYS A 117 -7.79 -18.96 -0.04
N TRP A 118 -8.11 -20.12 -0.56
CA TRP A 118 -9.28 -20.35 -1.41
C TRP A 118 -10.31 -21.20 -0.64
N ASN A 119 -11.41 -20.59 -0.27
CA ASN A 119 -12.57 -21.24 0.32
C ASN A 119 -13.81 -20.34 0.09
N PRO A 120 -14.42 -20.41 -1.11
CA PRO A 120 -15.56 -19.56 -1.49
C PRO A 120 -16.75 -19.66 -0.53
N GLU A 121 -17.00 -20.84 0.03
CA GLU A 121 -18.10 -21.07 0.98
C GLU A 121 -17.96 -20.22 2.26
N SER A 122 -16.72 -19.88 2.63
CA SER A 122 -16.43 -18.98 3.75
C SER A 122 -15.95 -17.58 3.32
N GLY A 123 -16.20 -17.19 2.06
CA GLY A 123 -15.85 -15.87 1.54
C GLY A 123 -14.37 -15.63 1.24
N HIS A 124 -13.55 -16.70 1.14
CA HIS A 124 -12.14 -16.58 0.80
C HIS A 124 -11.88 -16.89 -0.67
N TYR A 125 -11.47 -15.92 -1.44
CA TYR A 125 -11.29 -16.03 -2.90
C TYR A 125 -9.85 -15.85 -3.37
N ALA A 126 -8.85 -15.99 -2.50
CA ALA A 126 -7.42 -15.75 -2.78
C ALA A 126 -7.17 -14.41 -3.47
N ILE A 127 -7.90 -13.36 -3.06
CA ILE A 127 -7.85 -12.01 -3.63
C ILE A 127 -6.42 -11.47 -3.55
N GLY A 128 -5.96 -10.89 -4.64
CA GLY A 128 -4.59 -10.39 -4.79
C GLY A 128 -3.61 -11.48 -5.20
N TYR A 129 -3.45 -12.57 -4.46
CA TYR A 129 -2.53 -13.64 -4.86
C TYR A 129 -2.90 -14.27 -6.21
N HIS A 130 -4.18 -14.41 -6.49
CA HIS A 130 -4.63 -14.95 -7.78
C HIS A 130 -4.23 -14.04 -8.96
N SER A 131 -4.30 -12.74 -8.78
CA SER A 131 -4.03 -11.75 -9.83
C SER A 131 -2.54 -11.45 -10.00
N VAL A 132 -1.78 -11.38 -8.88
CA VAL A 132 -0.39 -10.92 -8.87
C VAL A 132 0.53 -11.88 -8.10
N LYS A 133 0.40 -13.17 -8.40
CA LYS A 133 1.15 -14.26 -7.74
C LYS A 133 2.65 -14.00 -7.65
N SER A 134 3.26 -13.52 -8.73
CA SER A 134 4.70 -13.26 -8.80
C SER A 134 5.17 -12.23 -7.79
N HIS A 135 4.34 -11.21 -7.50
CA HIS A 135 4.66 -10.17 -6.53
C HIS A 135 4.68 -10.72 -5.10
N PHE A 136 3.72 -11.58 -4.77
CA PHE A 136 3.69 -12.26 -3.48
C PHE A 136 4.87 -13.21 -3.32
N ASP A 137 5.22 -13.97 -4.36
CA ASP A 137 6.33 -14.92 -4.31
C ASP A 137 7.69 -14.19 -4.19
N GLU A 138 7.84 -13.04 -4.87
CA GLU A 138 9.02 -12.19 -4.73
C GLU A 138 9.13 -11.63 -3.31
N LEU A 139 8.05 -11.08 -2.76
CA LEU A 139 8.05 -10.58 -1.38
C LEU A 139 8.34 -11.68 -0.36
N ALA A 140 7.80 -12.89 -0.56
CA ALA A 140 8.08 -14.04 0.32
C ALA A 140 9.56 -14.44 0.30
N THR A 141 10.20 -14.32 -0.86
CA THR A 141 11.62 -14.66 -1.04
C THR A 141 12.53 -13.58 -0.49
N ASN A 142 12.31 -12.33 -0.90
CA ASN A 142 13.20 -11.22 -0.60
C ASN A 142 12.94 -10.58 0.76
N LYS A 143 11.70 -10.69 1.28
CA LYS A 143 11.26 -10.13 2.58
C LYS A 143 11.68 -8.68 2.76
N THR A 144 11.49 -7.90 1.70
CA THR A 144 12.00 -6.53 1.60
C THR A 144 10.90 -5.60 1.14
N GLN A 145 10.82 -4.45 1.77
CA GLN A 145 9.97 -3.33 1.34
C GLN A 145 10.85 -2.20 0.83
N TYR A 146 10.38 -1.51 -0.18
CA TYR A 146 11.03 -0.36 -0.78
C TYR A 146 10.19 0.87 -0.50
N VAL A 147 10.83 1.89 0.09
CA VAL A 147 10.13 3.07 0.60
C VAL A 147 10.86 4.32 0.19
N HIS A 148 10.14 5.39 -0.15
CA HIS A 148 10.75 6.70 -0.36
C HIS A 148 9.95 7.82 0.29
N ALA A 149 10.60 8.93 0.55
CA ALA A 149 9.96 10.19 0.92
C ALA A 149 9.28 10.85 -0.31
N PRO A 150 8.38 11.80 -0.12
CA PRO A 150 7.77 12.60 -1.17
C PRO A 150 8.78 13.32 -2.04
#